data_45ba3f9b56c92bd02d72614cc954ce76
#
_entry.id   45ba3f9b56c92bd02d72614cc954ce76
#
_cell.length_a   1.000
_cell.length_b   1.000
_cell.length_c   1.000
_cell.angle_alpha   90.00
_cell.angle_beta   90.00
_cell.angle_gamma   90.00
#
_symmetry.space_group_name_H-M   'P 1'
#
loop_
_entity.id
_entity.type
_entity.pdbx_description
1 polymer ?
#
loop_
_entity_poly.entity_id
_entity_poly.type
_entity_poly.pdbx_seq_one_letter_code
_entity_poly.pdbx_strand_id
1 'polypeptide(L)'
;MPRQKHSKPVLTTLFCLLALPFADNIHAAELDRIGTFDFPTSGSAAAQEHFIRGVGFLHSFGMTQAQREFRRAQELEPDFAMAYWGEAFTYQHPFFGQKDDGPGNALMRLGATSEERLAHAPTEREKGFLRAAEAYALTVGGMAERRTAWMHAMAALYEKFPDDDEVKAFYAASMLAAATVEGADRDRINMRAGALALGLFKKNDNHPGAAHYVIHAFDDPIHAPIALEAATAYADIAPAVSHARHMPTHIFIQHGMWQEVSLWNDSAFNAGLELWQPGDATGDMNHSSDWGQYGDLQLGDLNKSEVWIQRGQLVVDNDPNNARAIGTLKTMKARHIIESKQWQKQPFSDDLDATELLALGLSAANLGDLALANQVVAKLQSMLAARPDSVNLQLIHHEVAALTLHKESMQQSMVDVTKRQQAIDLIQEAMTIKESQRPPNGAATPLKPVHELAAEMMLEMGRHDEAAQLFAVSLQRLPNRPWSLLGAARSHKGRNNVAEASAMYNALLAVWSDDSHAAVREAKQYLGY
;
A
#
# COMPACT_ATOMS: atom_id res chain seq x y z
N MET A 1 -43.24 31.86 22.23
CA MET A 1 -43.19 30.47 21.69
C MET A 1 -41.76 30.20 21.26
N PRO A 2 -41.00 29.33 21.95
CA PRO A 2 -39.63 29.03 21.54
C PRO A 2 -39.63 27.88 20.52
N ARG A 3 -38.82 28.03 19.48
CA ARG A 3 -38.59 27.04 18.42
C ARG A 3 -37.83 25.85 19.02
N GLN A 4 -38.41 24.65 18.95
CA GLN A 4 -37.75 23.38 19.22
C GLN A 4 -36.66 23.13 18.15
N LYS A 5 -35.42 22.98 18.59
CA LYS A 5 -34.33 22.41 17.80
C LYS A 5 -34.53 20.88 17.75
N HIS A 6 -34.88 20.37 16.59
CA HIS A 6 -34.83 18.92 16.33
C HIS A 6 -33.35 18.50 16.22
N SER A 7 -32.84 17.84 17.23
CA SER A 7 -31.62 17.06 17.15
C SER A 7 -31.88 15.85 16.25
N LYS A 8 -31.14 15.73 15.16
CA LYS A 8 -31.14 14.53 14.33
C LYS A 8 -30.52 13.38 15.14
N PRO A 9 -31.08 12.18 15.12
CA PRO A 9 -30.43 11.04 15.76
C PRO A 9 -29.15 10.69 15.01
N VAL A 10 -28.05 10.56 15.75
CA VAL A 10 -26.77 10.06 15.26
C VAL A 10 -26.96 8.61 14.84
N LEU A 11 -26.59 8.32 13.62
CA LEU A 11 -26.70 7.02 12.95
C LEU A 11 -25.68 6.02 13.56
N THR A 12 -25.95 5.49 14.74
CA THR A 12 -25.14 4.46 15.40
C THR A 12 -25.47 3.02 14.91
N THR A 13 -26.41 2.89 13.98
CA THR A 13 -27.02 1.57 13.67
C THR A 13 -26.53 0.95 12.35
N LEU A 14 -25.65 1.59 11.57
CA LEU A 14 -25.32 1.11 10.22
C LEU A 14 -24.09 0.22 10.14
N PHE A 15 -23.23 0.21 11.17
CA PHE A 15 -22.05 -0.66 11.17
C PHE A 15 -22.36 -2.16 11.38
N CYS A 16 -23.51 -2.49 11.93
CA CYS A 16 -23.88 -3.89 12.22
C CYS A 16 -24.46 -4.67 11.01
N LEU A 17 -24.71 -4.04 9.86
CA LEU A 17 -25.46 -4.68 8.76
C LEU A 17 -24.59 -5.19 7.59
N LEU A 18 -23.28 -4.93 7.59
CA LEU A 18 -22.36 -5.44 6.56
C LEU A 18 -21.42 -6.55 7.05
N ALA A 19 -21.63 -7.11 8.23
CA ALA A 19 -21.04 -8.39 8.60
C ALA A 19 -21.76 -9.51 7.83
N LEU A 20 -21.50 -9.62 6.52
CA LEU A 20 -21.84 -10.81 5.76
C LEU A 20 -20.90 -11.95 6.21
N PRO A 21 -21.40 -13.19 6.31
CA PRO A 21 -20.73 -14.29 6.98
C PRO A 21 -19.60 -14.89 6.12
N PHE A 22 -18.43 -14.28 6.19
CA PHE A 22 -17.16 -14.86 5.75
C PHE A 22 -16.10 -14.83 6.85
N ALA A 23 -16.51 -14.52 8.09
CA ALA A 23 -15.62 -14.56 9.22
C ALA A 23 -15.55 -16.01 9.74
N ASP A 24 -14.49 -16.72 9.43
CA ASP A 24 -13.98 -17.69 10.39
C ASP A 24 -13.71 -16.92 11.67
N ASN A 25 -14.31 -17.40 12.78
CA ASN A 25 -14.34 -16.72 14.07
C ASN A 25 -12.93 -16.37 14.54
N ILE A 26 -12.50 -15.14 14.30
CA ILE A 26 -11.34 -14.55 14.95
C ILE A 26 -11.81 -14.30 16.39
N HIS A 27 -11.36 -15.13 17.32
CA HIS A 27 -11.74 -15.00 18.72
C HIS A 27 -11.21 -13.68 19.30
N ALA A 28 -12.02 -12.99 20.12
CA ALA A 28 -11.65 -11.76 20.82
C ALA A 28 -10.29 -11.89 21.57
N ALA A 29 -9.94 -13.08 22.05
CA ALA A 29 -8.64 -13.38 22.66
C ALA A 29 -7.42 -13.19 21.73
N GLU A 30 -7.60 -13.17 20.40
CA GLU A 30 -6.51 -12.91 19.45
C GLU A 30 -6.21 -11.42 19.31
N LEU A 31 -7.17 -10.55 19.61
CA LEU A 31 -7.01 -9.10 19.54
C LEU A 31 -6.14 -8.52 20.68
N ASP A 32 -5.70 -9.34 21.61
CA ASP A 32 -4.75 -8.93 22.67
C ASP A 32 -3.30 -9.32 22.37
N ARG A 33 -3.05 -10.14 21.32
CA ARG A 33 -1.70 -10.57 20.96
C ARG A 33 -0.99 -9.52 20.13
N ILE A 34 0.18 -9.10 20.60
CA ILE A 34 1.04 -8.06 20.01
C ILE A 34 2.49 -8.52 19.82
N GLY A 35 2.72 -9.83 19.78
CA GLY A 35 4.05 -10.44 19.74
C GLY A 35 4.72 -10.56 21.11
N THR A 36 5.98 -10.98 21.12
CA THR A 36 6.78 -11.19 22.33
C THR A 36 8.14 -10.54 22.20
N PHE A 37 8.50 -9.68 23.14
CA PHE A 37 9.81 -8.98 23.19
C PHE A 37 10.07 -8.47 24.61
N ASP A 38 11.32 -8.09 24.89
CA ASP A 38 11.76 -7.57 26.17
C ASP A 38 12.20 -6.11 26.03
N PHE A 39 11.52 -5.20 26.74
CA PHE A 39 11.92 -3.80 26.81
C PHE A 39 11.90 -3.33 28.29
N PRO A 40 12.89 -3.74 29.09
CA PRO A 40 12.95 -3.31 30.48
C PRO A 40 13.21 -1.81 30.59
N THR A 41 12.48 -1.16 31.51
CA THR A 41 12.63 0.26 31.83
C THR A 41 12.63 0.48 33.33
N SER A 42 12.78 1.75 33.74
CA SER A 42 12.71 2.16 35.16
C SER A 42 11.29 2.32 35.70
N GLY A 43 10.26 2.15 34.88
CA GLY A 43 8.86 2.28 35.28
C GLY A 43 8.43 1.24 36.32
N SER A 44 7.47 1.60 37.16
CA SER A 44 6.81 0.66 38.09
C SER A 44 6.17 -0.51 37.34
N ALA A 45 5.98 -1.65 38.00
CA ALA A 45 5.43 -2.84 37.36
C ALA A 45 4.08 -2.56 36.63
N ALA A 46 3.22 -1.73 37.23
CA ALA A 46 1.93 -1.36 36.65
C ALA A 46 2.08 -0.47 35.40
N ALA A 47 2.97 0.52 35.43
CA ALA A 47 3.24 1.39 34.28
C ALA A 47 3.98 0.63 33.17
N GLN A 48 4.90 -0.27 33.54
CA GLN A 48 5.65 -1.13 32.61
C GLN A 48 4.73 -2.06 31.80
N GLU A 49 3.68 -2.62 32.37
CA GLU A 49 2.73 -3.46 31.67
C GLU A 49 2.07 -2.69 30.51
N HIS A 50 1.55 -1.49 30.77
CA HIS A 50 0.97 -0.63 29.74
C HIS A 50 2.03 -0.14 28.74
N PHE A 51 3.24 0.16 29.21
CA PHE A 51 4.33 0.54 28.32
C PHE A 51 4.66 -0.57 27.31
N ILE A 52 4.82 -1.82 27.74
CA ILE A 52 5.08 -2.97 26.86
C ILE A 52 3.96 -3.15 25.84
N ARG A 53 2.69 -3.08 26.28
CA ARG A 53 1.55 -3.13 25.34
C ARG A 53 1.62 -1.98 24.33
N GLY A 54 1.92 -0.77 24.80
CA GLY A 54 2.09 0.39 23.92
C GLY A 54 3.20 0.20 22.89
N VAL A 55 4.34 -0.36 23.28
CA VAL A 55 5.46 -0.66 22.36
C VAL A 55 5.10 -1.74 21.34
N GLY A 56 4.41 -2.80 21.73
CA GLY A 56 3.95 -3.84 20.80
C GLY A 56 3.01 -3.29 19.73
N PHE A 57 2.04 -2.46 20.13
CA PHE A 57 1.21 -1.72 19.19
C PHE A 57 2.03 -0.76 18.31
N LEU A 58 3.00 -0.04 18.89
CA LEU A 58 3.85 0.90 18.16
C LEU A 58 4.71 0.20 17.11
N HIS A 59 5.30 -0.94 17.43
CA HIS A 59 6.04 -1.77 16.47
C HIS A 59 5.20 -2.18 15.27
N SER A 60 3.91 -2.34 15.47
CA SER A 60 2.94 -2.74 14.44
C SER A 60 2.12 -1.58 13.86
N PHE A 61 2.51 -0.34 14.17
CA PHE A 61 1.83 0.90 13.76
C PHE A 61 0.36 1.00 14.15
N GLY A 62 -0.05 0.30 15.20
CA GLY A 62 -1.33 0.49 15.87
C GLY A 62 -1.34 1.79 16.71
N MET A 63 -1.20 2.95 16.05
CA MET A 63 -0.90 4.24 16.68
C MET A 63 -1.93 4.65 17.73
N THR A 64 -3.21 4.47 17.44
CA THR A 64 -4.31 4.84 18.36
C THR A 64 -4.27 3.99 19.65
N GLN A 65 -4.07 2.68 19.50
CA GLN A 65 -3.98 1.75 20.62
C GLN A 65 -2.69 2.01 21.42
N ALA A 66 -1.55 2.18 20.74
CA ALA A 66 -0.28 2.54 21.37
C ALA A 66 -0.40 3.82 22.21
N GLN A 67 -1.04 4.86 21.68
CA GLN A 67 -1.24 6.13 22.40
C GLN A 67 -2.07 5.97 23.68
N ARG A 68 -3.15 5.18 23.61
CA ARG A 68 -3.98 4.88 24.79
C ARG A 68 -3.17 4.18 25.88
N GLU A 69 -2.36 3.20 25.52
CA GLU A 69 -1.52 2.46 26.46
C GLU A 69 -0.41 3.33 27.06
N PHE A 70 0.29 4.13 26.28
CA PHE A 70 1.30 5.05 26.81
C PHE A 70 0.70 6.12 27.72
N ARG A 71 -0.46 6.67 27.41
CA ARG A 71 -1.16 7.62 28.29
C ARG A 71 -1.62 6.94 29.57
N ARG A 72 -2.03 5.68 29.52
CA ARG A 72 -2.35 4.93 30.72
C ARG A 72 -1.13 4.71 31.60
N ALA A 73 0.03 4.44 31.02
CA ALA A 73 1.28 4.37 31.77
C ALA A 73 1.64 5.71 32.45
N GLN A 74 1.42 6.85 31.76
CA GLN A 74 1.63 8.20 32.32
C GLN A 74 0.65 8.51 33.47
N GLU A 75 -0.61 8.06 33.38
CA GLU A 75 -1.59 8.21 34.47
C GLU A 75 -1.18 7.46 35.73
N LEU A 76 -0.59 6.26 35.56
CA LEU A 76 -0.14 5.44 36.68
C LEU A 76 1.18 5.96 37.28
N GLU A 77 2.03 6.53 36.46
CA GLU A 77 3.34 7.04 36.85
C GLU A 77 3.69 8.28 36.02
N PRO A 78 3.31 9.50 36.49
CA PRO A 78 3.48 10.74 35.73
C PRO A 78 4.92 11.10 35.37
N ASP A 79 5.90 10.59 36.11
CA ASP A 79 7.33 10.84 35.87
C ASP A 79 8.00 9.76 35.01
N PHE A 80 7.24 8.78 34.49
CA PHE A 80 7.77 7.69 33.67
C PHE A 80 8.14 8.15 32.27
N ALA A 81 9.39 8.56 32.06
CA ALA A 81 9.91 9.17 30.85
C ALA A 81 9.65 8.35 29.58
N MET A 82 9.74 7.00 29.67
CA MET A 82 9.59 6.14 28.49
C MET A 82 8.15 6.09 27.97
N ALA A 83 7.14 6.37 28.81
CA ALA A 83 5.76 6.50 28.35
C ALA A 83 5.55 7.75 27.47
N TYR A 84 6.25 8.84 27.75
CA TYR A 84 6.24 10.04 26.89
C TYR A 84 7.06 9.86 25.62
N TRP A 85 8.18 9.11 25.72
CA TRP A 85 8.94 8.68 24.55
C TRP A 85 8.03 7.93 23.56
N GLY A 86 7.31 6.92 24.05
CA GLY A 86 6.42 6.10 23.22
C GLY A 86 5.28 6.91 22.61
N GLU A 87 4.59 7.74 23.42
CA GLU A 87 3.51 8.59 22.92
C GLU A 87 3.97 9.53 21.81
N ALA A 88 5.20 10.07 21.87
CA ALA A 88 5.73 10.96 20.85
C ALA A 88 5.73 10.35 19.43
N PHE A 89 5.78 9.04 19.31
CA PHE A 89 5.75 8.34 18.00
C PHE A 89 4.34 7.95 17.54
N THR A 90 3.28 8.27 18.29
CA THR A 90 1.91 7.82 17.97
C THR A 90 1.06 8.82 17.18
N TYR A 91 1.51 10.05 16.98
CA TYR A 91 0.71 11.11 16.37
C TYR A 91 0.66 11.07 14.85
N GLN A 92 1.62 10.40 14.23
CA GLN A 92 1.72 10.32 12.78
C GLN A 92 2.49 9.07 12.34
N HIS A 93 2.27 8.64 11.12
CA HIS A 93 3.03 7.55 10.54
C HIS A 93 4.53 7.95 10.44
N PRO A 94 5.47 7.20 11.04
CA PRO A 94 6.87 7.64 11.13
C PRO A 94 7.56 7.75 9.77
N PHE A 95 7.15 6.94 8.77
CA PHE A 95 7.76 6.94 7.44
C PHE A 95 7.11 7.94 6.48
N PHE A 96 5.79 8.14 6.55
CA PHE A 96 5.04 8.91 5.55
C PHE A 96 4.23 10.08 6.14
N GLY A 97 4.23 10.24 7.47
CA GLY A 97 3.47 11.28 8.15
C GLY A 97 3.94 12.69 7.80
N GLN A 98 3.02 13.63 7.93
CA GLN A 98 3.28 15.05 7.78
C GLN A 98 3.76 15.65 9.11
N LYS A 99 4.29 16.89 9.06
CA LYS A 99 4.69 17.59 10.28
C LYS A 99 3.49 17.82 11.19
N ASP A 100 3.66 17.46 12.45
CA ASP A 100 2.67 17.60 13.52
C ASP A 100 3.38 18.09 14.79
N ASP A 101 2.67 18.84 15.64
CA ASP A 101 3.21 19.33 16.91
C ASP A 101 2.92 18.37 18.09
N GLY A 102 2.09 17.35 17.88
CA GLY A 102 1.74 16.34 18.88
C GLY A 102 2.95 15.65 19.51
N PRO A 103 3.94 15.16 18.73
CA PRO A 103 5.16 14.57 19.26
C PRO A 103 5.89 15.48 20.25
N GLY A 104 6.07 16.75 19.87
CA GLY A 104 6.71 17.76 20.72
C GLY A 104 5.90 18.06 21.98
N ASN A 105 4.58 18.23 21.82
CA ASN A 105 3.67 18.48 22.93
C ASN A 105 3.65 17.34 23.94
N ALA A 106 3.75 16.07 23.48
CA ALA A 106 3.88 14.92 24.36
C ALA A 106 5.13 15.04 25.24
N LEU A 107 6.28 15.28 24.64
CA LEU A 107 7.55 15.43 25.37
C LEU A 107 7.57 16.63 26.31
N MET A 108 6.97 17.75 25.93
CA MET A 108 6.91 18.96 26.76
C MET A 108 6.05 18.80 28.02
N ARG A 109 5.17 17.81 28.08
CA ARG A 109 4.44 17.48 29.32
C ARG A 109 5.34 16.79 30.37
N LEU A 110 6.40 16.12 29.95
CA LEU A 110 7.39 15.56 30.85
C LEU A 110 8.37 16.62 31.38
N GLY A 111 8.71 17.62 30.57
CA GLY A 111 9.59 18.72 30.93
C GLY A 111 9.77 19.70 29.77
N ALA A 112 9.89 20.99 30.08
CA ALA A 112 10.02 22.04 29.07
C ALA A 112 11.37 22.01 28.35
N THR A 113 12.43 21.63 29.05
CA THR A 113 13.80 21.55 28.53
C THR A 113 14.26 20.09 28.39
N SER A 114 15.27 19.85 27.56
CA SER A 114 15.88 18.52 27.43
C SER A 114 16.49 18.05 28.76
N GLU A 115 17.10 18.96 29.56
CA GLU A 115 17.67 18.64 30.86
C GLU A 115 16.59 18.14 31.83
N GLU A 116 15.43 18.83 31.90
CA GLU A 116 14.31 18.41 32.73
C GLU A 116 13.78 17.04 32.31
N ARG A 117 13.58 16.80 31.04
CA ARG A 117 13.10 15.51 30.54
C ARG A 117 14.08 14.37 30.83
N LEU A 118 15.38 14.58 30.58
CA LEU A 118 16.40 13.58 30.81
C LEU A 118 16.62 13.28 32.32
N ALA A 119 16.25 14.19 33.22
CA ALA A 119 16.29 13.95 34.66
C ALA A 119 15.31 12.84 35.10
N HIS A 120 14.21 12.64 34.35
CA HIS A 120 13.24 11.56 34.61
C HIS A 120 13.69 10.19 34.04
N ALA A 121 14.77 10.13 33.26
CA ALA A 121 15.31 8.89 32.69
C ALA A 121 16.56 8.48 33.48
N PRO A 122 16.50 7.49 34.40
CA PRO A 122 17.62 7.17 35.30
C PRO A 122 18.76 6.43 34.60
N THR A 123 18.51 5.75 33.48
CA THR A 123 19.54 4.99 32.77
C THR A 123 20.04 5.69 31.52
N GLU A 124 21.29 5.47 31.13
CA GLU A 124 21.82 6.01 29.86
C GLU A 124 21.09 5.43 28.62
N ARG A 125 20.55 4.22 28.75
CA ARG A 125 19.72 3.61 27.71
C ARG A 125 18.42 4.40 27.50
N GLU A 126 17.66 4.67 28.55
CA GLU A 126 16.42 5.45 28.49
C GLU A 126 16.67 6.89 28.04
N LYS A 127 17.75 7.53 28.53
CA LYS A 127 18.18 8.85 28.04
C LYS A 127 18.45 8.83 26.52
N GLY A 128 19.04 7.75 26.01
CA GLY A 128 19.30 7.59 24.59
C GLY A 128 18.02 7.51 23.76
N PHE A 129 17.04 6.71 24.19
CA PHE A 129 15.72 6.65 23.57
C PHE A 129 15.00 7.99 23.62
N LEU A 130 15.04 8.69 24.75
CA LEU A 130 14.41 9.99 24.92
C LEU A 130 15.04 11.06 24.02
N ARG A 131 16.39 11.09 23.90
CA ARG A 131 17.07 11.95 22.92
C ARG A 131 16.68 11.65 21.48
N ALA A 132 16.45 10.39 21.15
CA ALA A 132 15.97 10.00 19.82
C ALA A 132 14.54 10.50 19.55
N ALA A 133 13.66 10.47 20.56
CA ALA A 133 12.32 11.06 20.45
C ALA A 133 12.40 12.60 20.33
N GLU A 134 13.28 13.26 21.09
CA GLU A 134 13.54 14.71 20.95
C GLU A 134 14.03 15.06 19.53
N ALA A 135 14.95 14.27 18.98
CA ALA A 135 15.44 14.45 17.62
C ALA A 135 14.33 14.34 16.58
N TYR A 136 13.44 13.35 16.74
CA TYR A 136 12.26 13.19 15.86
C TYR A 136 11.23 14.31 16.03
N ALA A 137 10.94 14.72 17.27
CA ALA A 137 9.84 15.60 17.59
C ALA A 137 10.18 17.10 17.48
N LEU A 138 11.41 17.48 17.88
CA LEU A 138 11.78 18.87 18.15
C LEU A 138 12.84 19.44 17.19
N THR A 139 13.46 18.62 16.32
CA THR A 139 14.39 19.14 15.32
C THR A 139 13.70 20.20 14.44
N VAL A 140 14.34 21.34 14.30
CA VAL A 140 13.87 22.45 13.46
C VAL A 140 13.93 22.03 12.00
N GLY A 141 12.85 22.31 11.25
CA GLY A 141 12.74 21.97 9.84
C GLY A 141 11.49 21.14 9.53
N GLY A 142 11.53 20.42 8.42
CA GLY A 142 10.48 19.52 7.97
C GLY A 142 10.66 18.10 8.46
N MET A 143 9.88 17.16 7.88
CA MET A 143 9.99 15.74 8.24
C MET A 143 11.31 15.11 7.76
N ALA A 144 11.92 15.64 6.72
CA ALA A 144 13.22 15.16 6.23
C ALA A 144 14.32 15.33 7.29
N GLU A 145 14.43 16.53 7.86
CA GLU A 145 15.39 16.83 8.93
C GLU A 145 15.10 16.01 10.19
N ARG A 146 13.83 15.89 10.58
CA ARG A 146 13.39 15.13 11.76
C ARG A 146 13.70 13.64 11.62
N ARG A 147 13.40 13.01 10.48
CA ARG A 147 13.70 11.59 10.21
C ARG A 147 15.20 11.34 10.19
N THR A 148 15.98 12.21 9.58
CA THR A 148 17.44 12.12 9.55
C THR A 148 18.04 12.28 10.95
N ALA A 149 17.57 13.23 11.74
CA ALA A 149 18.01 13.44 13.11
C ALA A 149 17.67 12.23 14.01
N TRP A 150 16.48 11.66 13.85
CA TRP A 150 16.09 10.43 14.55
C TRP A 150 17.02 9.26 14.23
N MET A 151 17.32 9.03 12.95
CA MET A 151 18.25 7.98 12.53
C MET A 151 19.65 8.17 13.15
N HIS A 152 20.17 9.40 13.17
CA HIS A 152 21.48 9.68 13.77
C HIS A 152 21.48 9.48 15.30
N ALA A 153 20.39 9.89 15.99
CA ALA A 153 20.27 9.67 17.43
C ALA A 153 20.20 8.17 17.77
N MET A 154 19.43 7.39 16.97
CA MET A 154 19.37 5.94 17.14
C MET A 154 20.67 5.24 16.78
N ALA A 155 21.44 5.73 15.79
CA ALA A 155 22.77 5.23 15.48
C ALA A 155 23.73 5.40 16.66
N ALA A 156 23.73 6.58 17.29
CA ALA A 156 24.55 6.85 18.48
C ALA A 156 24.15 5.99 19.70
N LEU A 157 22.85 5.67 19.82
CA LEU A 157 22.38 4.77 20.85
C LEU A 157 22.79 3.31 20.55
N TYR A 158 22.70 2.88 19.30
CA TYR A 158 23.14 1.55 18.86
C TYR A 158 24.65 1.33 19.06
N GLU A 159 25.48 2.33 18.83
CA GLU A 159 26.93 2.25 19.12
C GLU A 159 27.23 1.96 20.61
N LYS A 160 26.38 2.47 21.53
CA LYS A 160 26.53 2.23 22.98
C LYS A 160 25.94 0.90 23.44
N PHE A 161 24.85 0.45 22.79
CA PHE A 161 24.11 -0.75 23.17
C PHE A 161 23.87 -1.67 21.94
N PRO A 162 24.97 -2.19 21.33
CA PRO A 162 24.85 -2.95 20.07
C PRO A 162 24.15 -4.31 20.22
N ASP A 163 24.06 -4.85 21.44
CA ASP A 163 23.41 -6.12 21.71
C ASP A 163 21.94 -6.00 22.15
N ASP A 164 21.46 -4.77 22.37
CA ASP A 164 20.10 -4.50 22.78
C ASP A 164 19.13 -4.64 21.59
N ASP A 165 18.16 -5.51 21.71
CA ASP A 165 17.27 -5.86 20.61
C ASP A 165 16.30 -4.71 20.25
N GLU A 166 15.81 -3.97 21.27
CA GLU A 166 14.93 -2.83 21.03
C GLU A 166 15.66 -1.62 20.43
N VAL A 167 16.92 -1.42 20.83
CA VAL A 167 17.77 -0.41 20.18
C VAL A 167 17.98 -0.76 18.70
N LYS A 168 18.23 -2.03 18.38
CA LYS A 168 18.33 -2.50 16.99
C LYS A 168 17.01 -2.29 16.22
N ALA A 169 15.89 -2.67 16.83
CA ALA A 169 14.56 -2.56 16.20
C ALA A 169 14.21 -1.10 15.86
N PHE A 170 14.33 -0.19 16.83
CA PHE A 170 14.05 1.23 16.60
C PHE A 170 15.12 1.92 15.73
N TYR A 171 16.36 1.44 15.72
CA TYR A 171 17.35 1.91 14.76
C TYR A 171 16.97 1.48 13.33
N ALA A 172 16.54 0.24 13.12
CA ALA A 172 16.02 -0.21 11.82
C ALA A 172 14.82 0.65 11.39
N ALA A 173 13.84 0.87 12.27
CA ALA A 173 12.70 1.75 12.00
C ALA A 173 13.11 3.18 11.61
N SER A 174 14.07 3.76 12.32
CA SER A 174 14.58 5.11 12.02
C SER A 174 15.30 5.18 10.67
N MET A 175 16.04 4.15 10.30
CA MET A 175 16.63 4.03 8.96
C MET A 175 15.58 3.94 7.88
N LEU A 176 14.53 3.12 8.05
CA LEU A 176 13.40 3.03 7.10
C LEU A 176 12.70 4.38 6.93
N ALA A 177 12.54 5.13 8.02
CA ALA A 177 12.01 6.50 7.96
C ALA A 177 12.95 7.44 7.17
N ALA A 178 14.24 7.41 7.43
CA ALA A 178 15.23 8.23 6.72
C ALA A 178 15.37 7.85 5.24
N ALA A 179 15.16 6.59 4.89
CA ALA A 179 15.16 6.11 3.50
C ALA A 179 14.04 6.73 2.64
N THR A 180 13.01 7.33 3.25
CA THR A 180 11.94 8.03 2.53
C THR A 180 12.28 9.48 2.19
N VAL A 181 13.39 10.02 2.71
CA VAL A 181 13.83 11.40 2.47
C VAL A 181 14.32 11.53 1.03
N GLU A 182 13.94 12.62 0.38
CA GLU A 182 14.38 12.93 -0.98
C GLU A 182 15.91 13.01 -1.05
N GLY A 183 16.51 12.38 -2.07
CA GLY A 183 17.96 12.31 -2.24
C GLY A 183 18.69 11.29 -1.36
N ALA A 184 17.99 10.59 -0.46
CA ALA A 184 18.59 9.51 0.32
C ALA A 184 18.93 8.30 -0.58
N ASP A 185 20.07 7.63 -0.27
CA ASP A 185 20.41 6.33 -0.86
C ASP A 185 19.49 5.24 -0.25
N ARG A 186 18.24 5.23 -0.71
CA ARG A 186 17.17 4.42 -0.16
C ARG A 186 17.50 2.94 -0.15
N ASP A 187 18.03 2.42 -1.24
CA ASP A 187 18.29 0.98 -1.36
C ASP A 187 19.38 0.55 -0.37
N ARG A 188 20.45 1.31 -0.27
CA ARG A 188 21.51 1.05 0.71
C ARG A 188 21.00 1.14 2.15
N ILE A 189 20.16 2.14 2.45
CA ILE A 189 19.61 2.31 3.80
C ILE A 189 18.64 1.17 4.11
N ASN A 190 17.74 0.81 3.19
CA ASN A 190 16.82 -0.30 3.38
C ASN A 190 17.56 -1.64 3.57
N MET A 191 18.60 -1.91 2.78
CA MET A 191 19.40 -3.13 2.96
C MET A 191 20.06 -3.21 4.35
N ARG A 192 20.53 -2.09 4.91
CA ARG A 192 21.10 -2.05 6.27
C ARG A 192 20.02 -2.26 7.34
N ALA A 193 18.88 -1.57 7.20
CA ALA A 193 17.74 -1.74 8.11
C ALA A 193 17.23 -3.18 8.09
N GLY A 194 17.05 -3.74 6.88
CA GLY A 194 16.62 -5.11 6.68
C GLY A 194 17.57 -6.15 7.27
N ALA A 195 18.87 -5.94 7.14
CA ALA A 195 19.87 -6.84 7.74
C ALA A 195 19.78 -6.88 9.27
N LEU A 196 19.58 -5.72 9.93
CA LEU A 196 19.35 -5.65 11.37
C LEU A 196 18.03 -6.33 11.78
N ALA A 197 16.95 -5.98 11.10
CA ALA A 197 15.63 -6.54 11.38
C ALA A 197 15.58 -8.07 11.16
N LEU A 198 16.21 -8.56 10.08
CA LEU A 198 16.29 -10.00 9.79
C LEU A 198 17.13 -10.75 10.85
N GLY A 199 18.20 -10.12 11.34
CA GLY A 199 18.99 -10.67 12.46
C GLY A 199 18.17 -10.79 13.74
N LEU A 200 17.33 -9.81 14.03
CA LEU A 200 16.39 -9.85 15.16
C LEU A 200 15.31 -10.93 14.96
N PHE A 201 14.70 -10.98 13.77
CA PHE A 201 13.68 -11.98 13.44
C PHE A 201 14.21 -13.41 13.59
N LYS A 202 15.42 -13.68 13.15
CA LYS A 202 16.08 -14.98 13.34
C LYS A 202 16.36 -15.32 14.81
N LYS A 203 16.56 -14.30 15.66
CA LYS A 203 16.78 -14.48 17.11
C LYS A 203 15.46 -14.68 17.86
N ASN A 204 14.43 -13.96 17.46
CA ASN A 204 13.08 -13.99 18.02
C ASN A 204 12.08 -13.81 16.89
N ASP A 205 11.55 -14.92 16.38
CA ASP A 205 10.59 -14.98 15.28
C ASP A 205 9.19 -14.47 15.66
N ASN A 206 8.98 -14.20 16.95
CA ASN A 206 7.71 -13.62 17.47
C ASN A 206 7.85 -12.12 17.84
N HIS A 207 8.93 -11.47 17.44
CA HIS A 207 9.16 -10.05 17.68
C HIS A 207 8.45 -9.19 16.61
N PRO A 208 7.41 -8.38 16.97
CA PRO A 208 6.55 -7.69 15.99
C PRO A 208 7.34 -6.69 15.14
N GLY A 209 8.21 -5.88 15.76
CA GLY A 209 9.03 -4.91 15.03
C GLY A 209 10.01 -5.57 14.06
N ALA A 210 10.60 -6.72 14.45
CA ALA A 210 11.55 -7.41 13.58
C ALA A 210 10.88 -7.88 12.28
N ALA A 211 9.76 -8.61 12.37
CA ALA A 211 9.01 -9.06 11.20
C ALA A 211 8.52 -7.89 10.32
N HIS A 212 7.94 -6.87 10.97
CA HIS A 212 7.40 -5.68 10.30
C HIS A 212 8.48 -4.92 9.51
N TYR A 213 9.63 -4.68 10.14
CA TYR A 213 10.70 -3.90 9.50
C TYR A 213 11.44 -4.68 8.41
N VAL A 214 11.47 -6.02 8.47
CA VAL A 214 11.90 -6.87 7.36
C VAL A 214 11.00 -6.66 6.14
N ILE A 215 9.68 -6.66 6.33
CA ILE A 215 8.72 -6.41 5.23
C ILE A 215 8.98 -5.05 4.59
N HIS A 216 9.04 -3.97 5.37
CA HIS A 216 9.28 -2.63 4.84
C HIS A 216 10.63 -2.47 4.14
N ALA A 217 11.67 -3.16 4.62
CA ALA A 217 13.01 -3.07 4.04
C ALA A 217 13.09 -3.69 2.65
N PHE A 218 12.33 -4.78 2.42
CA PHE A 218 12.41 -5.60 1.21
C PHE A 218 11.12 -5.58 0.37
N ASP A 219 10.31 -4.53 0.52
CA ASP A 219 9.07 -4.32 -0.21
C ASP A 219 9.34 -3.81 -1.64
N ASP A 220 9.85 -4.69 -2.48
CA ASP A 220 10.01 -4.52 -3.93
C ASP A 220 10.18 -5.89 -4.61
N PRO A 221 9.93 -6.02 -5.93
CA PRO A 221 9.96 -7.31 -6.63
C PRO A 221 11.30 -8.03 -6.61
N ILE A 222 12.42 -7.32 -6.39
CA ILE A 222 13.78 -7.89 -6.38
C ILE A 222 14.10 -8.51 -5.02
N HIS A 223 13.74 -7.81 -3.92
CA HIS A 223 14.14 -8.18 -2.57
C HIS A 223 13.06 -8.92 -1.79
N ALA A 224 11.80 -8.89 -2.24
CA ALA A 224 10.67 -9.55 -1.57
C ALA A 224 10.91 -11.02 -1.17
N PRO A 225 11.65 -11.85 -1.97
CA PRO A 225 11.96 -13.23 -1.54
C PRO A 225 12.68 -13.33 -0.21
N ILE A 226 13.43 -12.30 0.21
CA ILE A 226 14.14 -12.28 1.50
C ILE A 226 13.15 -12.11 2.67
N ALA A 227 12.03 -11.46 2.44
CA ALA A 227 11.03 -11.14 3.46
C ALA A 227 9.88 -12.15 3.55
N LEU A 228 9.81 -13.16 2.68
CA LEU A 228 8.65 -14.05 2.58
C LEU A 228 8.37 -14.80 3.90
N GLU A 229 9.40 -15.29 4.59
CA GLU A 229 9.27 -15.98 5.86
C GLU A 229 8.69 -15.05 6.95
N ALA A 230 9.25 -13.85 7.09
CA ALA A 230 8.76 -12.86 8.05
C ALA A 230 7.33 -12.39 7.72
N ALA A 231 7.01 -12.19 6.43
CA ALA A 231 5.67 -11.83 6.00
C ALA A 231 4.66 -12.92 6.34
N THR A 232 4.99 -14.20 6.10
CA THR A 232 4.10 -15.32 6.40
C THR A 232 3.79 -15.43 7.90
N ALA A 233 4.76 -15.12 8.77
CA ALA A 233 4.58 -15.18 10.22
C ALA A 233 3.88 -13.96 10.82
N TYR A 234 4.03 -12.76 10.20
CA TYR A 234 3.74 -11.49 10.88
C TYR A 234 2.29 -11.31 11.30
N ALA A 235 1.33 -11.71 10.48
CA ALA A 235 -0.09 -11.57 10.82
C ALA A 235 -0.48 -12.37 12.08
N ASP A 236 0.20 -13.49 12.33
CA ASP A 236 0.01 -14.34 13.51
C ASP A 236 0.78 -13.82 14.73
N ILE A 237 1.84 -13.02 14.54
CA ILE A 237 2.62 -12.40 15.60
C ILE A 237 1.81 -11.31 16.31
N ALA A 238 1.22 -10.39 15.54
CA ALA A 238 0.50 -9.23 16.08
C ALA A 238 -0.94 -9.12 15.52
N PRO A 239 -1.78 -10.16 15.66
CA PRO A 239 -3.13 -10.18 15.08
C PRO A 239 -4.08 -9.12 15.69
N ALA A 240 -3.72 -8.54 16.84
CA ALA A 240 -4.44 -7.41 17.43
C ALA A 240 -4.40 -6.13 16.59
N VAL A 241 -3.52 -6.03 15.60
CA VAL A 241 -3.32 -4.79 14.83
C VAL A 241 -3.74 -5.00 13.38
N SER A 242 -4.70 -4.19 12.91
CA SER A 242 -5.15 -4.20 11.51
C SER A 242 -3.98 -4.06 10.53
N HIS A 243 -3.07 -3.12 10.79
CA HIS A 243 -1.89 -2.91 9.97
C HIS A 243 -0.97 -4.15 9.90
N ALA A 244 -0.77 -4.87 11.01
CA ALA A 244 0.03 -6.10 11.04
C ALA A 244 -0.57 -7.23 10.19
N ARG A 245 -1.89 -7.30 10.10
CA ARG A 245 -2.60 -8.25 9.21
C ARG A 245 -2.49 -7.87 7.74
N HIS A 246 -2.43 -6.56 7.45
CA HIS A 246 -2.26 -6.03 6.10
C HIS A 246 -0.81 -6.20 5.58
N MET A 247 0.19 -5.95 6.41
CA MET A 247 1.59 -5.85 6.00
C MET A 247 2.16 -7.06 5.25
N PRO A 248 1.82 -8.32 5.57
CA PRO A 248 2.25 -9.48 4.77
C PRO A 248 1.91 -9.35 3.29
N THR A 249 0.79 -8.67 2.96
CA THR A 249 0.33 -8.52 1.59
C THR A 249 1.25 -7.69 0.71
N HIS A 250 2.10 -6.83 1.31
CA HIS A 250 3.18 -6.13 0.60
C HIS A 250 4.16 -7.10 -0.07
N ILE A 251 4.49 -8.19 0.61
CA ILE A 251 5.38 -9.22 0.08
C ILE A 251 4.61 -10.20 -0.81
N PHE A 252 3.41 -10.60 -0.42
CA PHE A 252 2.58 -11.51 -1.22
C PHE A 252 2.25 -10.95 -2.61
N ILE A 253 2.01 -9.64 -2.72
CA ILE A 253 1.77 -8.99 -4.01
C ILE A 253 3.00 -9.07 -4.94
N GLN A 254 4.22 -8.99 -4.36
CA GLN A 254 5.48 -9.11 -5.09
C GLN A 254 5.75 -10.54 -5.58
N HIS A 255 5.03 -11.52 -5.03
CA HIS A 255 5.08 -12.93 -5.44
C HIS A 255 3.86 -13.33 -6.29
N GLY A 256 2.88 -12.42 -6.46
CA GLY A 256 1.62 -12.73 -7.12
C GLY A 256 0.78 -13.78 -6.39
N MET A 257 0.88 -13.81 -5.05
CA MET A 257 0.11 -14.67 -4.14
C MET A 257 -1.25 -14.01 -3.85
N TRP A 258 -2.11 -14.00 -4.87
CA TRP A 258 -3.33 -13.17 -4.85
C TRP A 258 -4.37 -13.64 -3.83
N GLN A 259 -4.42 -14.93 -3.51
CA GLN A 259 -5.33 -15.47 -2.49
C GLN A 259 -4.96 -14.94 -1.11
N GLU A 260 -3.67 -14.92 -0.79
CA GLU A 260 -3.14 -14.38 0.46
C GLU A 260 -3.33 -12.85 0.53
N VAL A 261 -3.17 -12.14 -0.60
CA VAL A 261 -3.47 -10.70 -0.67
C VAL A 261 -4.93 -10.42 -0.34
N SER A 262 -5.87 -11.18 -0.92
CA SER A 262 -7.30 -11.07 -0.63
C SER A 262 -7.61 -11.39 0.84
N LEU A 263 -7.16 -12.56 1.32
CA LEU A 263 -7.45 -13.09 2.65
C LEU A 263 -6.97 -12.15 3.75
N TRP A 264 -5.72 -11.72 3.69
CA TRP A 264 -5.13 -10.92 4.75
C TRP A 264 -5.63 -9.47 4.76
N ASN A 265 -5.99 -8.89 3.60
CA ASN A 265 -6.66 -7.60 3.58
C ASN A 265 -8.09 -7.66 4.09
N ASP A 266 -8.83 -8.75 3.83
CA ASP A 266 -10.15 -8.97 4.44
C ASP A 266 -10.05 -9.07 5.97
N SER A 267 -9.09 -9.84 6.47
CA SER A 267 -8.77 -9.96 7.89
C SER A 267 -8.39 -8.60 8.50
N ALA A 268 -7.54 -7.82 7.82
CA ALA A 268 -7.11 -6.50 8.27
C ALA A 268 -8.27 -5.49 8.33
N PHE A 269 -9.13 -5.49 7.31
CA PHE A 269 -10.32 -4.63 7.30
C PHE A 269 -11.25 -4.95 8.47
N ASN A 270 -11.54 -6.23 8.70
CA ASN A 270 -12.44 -6.67 9.78
C ASN A 270 -11.84 -6.34 11.15
N ALA A 271 -10.54 -6.56 11.38
CA ALA A 271 -9.87 -6.17 12.61
C ALA A 271 -9.89 -4.63 12.82
N GLY A 272 -9.67 -3.86 11.76
CA GLY A 272 -9.81 -2.41 11.80
C GLY A 272 -11.22 -1.96 12.19
N LEU A 273 -12.23 -2.60 11.62
CA LEU A 273 -13.65 -2.31 11.91
C LEU A 273 -14.03 -2.65 13.36
N GLU A 274 -13.55 -3.78 13.88
CA GLU A 274 -13.84 -4.25 15.24
C GLU A 274 -13.19 -3.35 16.30
N LEU A 275 -11.98 -2.84 16.03
CA LEU A 275 -11.23 -1.99 16.94
C LEU A 275 -11.56 -0.50 16.83
N TRP A 276 -12.25 -0.11 15.75
CA TRP A 276 -12.56 1.29 15.47
C TRP A 276 -13.57 1.87 16.47
N GLN A 277 -13.33 3.08 16.94
CA GLN A 277 -14.24 3.86 17.76
C GLN A 277 -14.60 5.18 17.05
N PRO A 278 -15.78 5.75 17.28
CA PRO A 278 -16.14 7.04 16.72
C PRO A 278 -15.09 8.12 17.00
N GLY A 279 -14.53 8.71 15.93
CA GLY A 279 -13.45 9.68 15.99
C GLY A 279 -12.06 9.10 15.73
N ASP A 280 -11.90 7.78 15.65
CA ASP A 280 -10.64 7.17 15.21
C ASP A 280 -10.44 7.36 13.71
N ALA A 281 -9.16 7.40 13.28
CA ALA A 281 -8.80 7.44 11.88
C ALA A 281 -9.24 6.16 11.14
N THR A 282 -9.71 6.30 9.90
CA THR A 282 -10.16 5.20 9.04
C THR A 282 -9.07 4.67 8.10
N GLY A 283 -7.81 5.12 8.29
CA GLY A 283 -6.71 4.90 7.35
C GLY A 283 -6.41 3.44 7.04
N ASP A 284 -6.40 2.58 8.05
CA ASP A 284 -6.10 1.15 7.89
C ASP A 284 -7.21 0.41 7.13
N MET A 285 -8.49 0.71 7.45
CA MET A 285 -9.63 0.14 6.72
C MET A 285 -9.65 0.59 5.25
N ASN A 286 -9.36 1.88 5.00
CA ASN A 286 -9.26 2.43 3.66
C ASN A 286 -8.15 1.75 2.86
N HIS A 287 -6.98 1.54 3.46
CA HIS A 287 -5.82 0.92 2.82
C HIS A 287 -6.05 -0.57 2.53
N SER A 288 -6.59 -1.31 3.49
CA SER A 288 -6.95 -2.72 3.31
C SER A 288 -8.02 -2.92 2.24
N SER A 289 -8.99 -1.98 2.12
CA SER A 289 -10.01 -2.04 1.06
C SER A 289 -9.40 -1.90 -0.34
N ASP A 290 -8.46 -0.97 -0.50
CA ASP A 290 -7.76 -0.73 -1.77
C ASP A 290 -6.98 -1.97 -2.24
N TRP A 291 -6.22 -2.58 -1.33
CA TRP A 291 -5.37 -3.73 -1.65
C TRP A 291 -6.15 -5.04 -1.75
N GLY A 292 -7.15 -5.24 -0.90
CA GLY A 292 -8.04 -6.41 -0.98
C GLY A 292 -8.80 -6.44 -2.30
N GLN A 293 -9.33 -5.30 -2.74
CA GLN A 293 -9.95 -5.20 -4.05
C GLN A 293 -8.99 -5.56 -5.19
N TYR A 294 -7.74 -5.08 -5.13
CA TYR A 294 -6.75 -5.41 -6.15
C TYR A 294 -6.47 -6.92 -6.19
N GLY A 295 -6.31 -7.56 -5.03
CA GLY A 295 -6.13 -9.01 -4.94
C GLY A 295 -7.29 -9.79 -5.56
N ASP A 296 -8.53 -9.44 -5.20
CA ASP A 296 -9.71 -10.13 -5.73
C ASP A 296 -9.92 -9.89 -7.24
N LEU A 297 -9.57 -8.72 -7.75
CA LEU A 297 -9.56 -8.46 -9.20
C LEU A 297 -8.51 -9.31 -9.94
N GLN A 298 -7.34 -9.55 -9.32
CA GLN A 298 -6.36 -10.47 -9.90
C GLN A 298 -6.85 -11.93 -9.84
N LEU A 299 -7.65 -12.31 -8.84
CA LEU A 299 -8.32 -13.62 -8.79
C LEU A 299 -9.49 -13.74 -9.77
N GLY A 300 -9.92 -12.65 -10.41
CA GLY A 300 -11.09 -12.60 -11.29
C GLY A 300 -12.41 -12.56 -10.53
N ASP A 301 -12.40 -12.34 -9.20
CA ASP A 301 -13.62 -12.26 -8.38
C ASP A 301 -14.21 -10.83 -8.41
N LEU A 302 -15.00 -10.58 -9.44
CA LEU A 302 -15.64 -9.27 -9.63
C LEU A 302 -16.69 -8.98 -8.54
N ASN A 303 -17.35 -10.01 -8.00
CA ASN A 303 -18.35 -9.83 -6.94
C ASN A 303 -17.69 -9.33 -5.65
N LYS A 304 -16.58 -9.93 -5.27
CA LYS A 304 -15.80 -9.43 -4.11
C LYS A 304 -15.24 -8.03 -4.36
N SER A 305 -14.81 -7.74 -5.58
CA SER A 305 -14.38 -6.37 -5.93
C SER A 305 -15.49 -5.34 -5.70
N GLU A 306 -16.75 -5.65 -6.01
CA GLU A 306 -17.89 -4.79 -5.70
C GLU A 306 -18.14 -4.65 -4.19
N VAL A 307 -18.00 -5.74 -3.42
CA VAL A 307 -18.06 -5.68 -1.95
C VAL A 307 -17.00 -4.73 -1.39
N TRP A 308 -15.78 -4.76 -1.92
CA TRP A 308 -14.73 -3.82 -1.53
C TRP A 308 -15.09 -2.36 -1.84
N ILE A 309 -15.70 -2.08 -3.00
CA ILE A 309 -16.19 -0.74 -3.33
C ILE A 309 -17.25 -0.28 -2.33
N GLN A 310 -18.17 -1.17 -1.89
CA GLN A 310 -19.16 -0.87 -0.87
C GLN A 310 -18.51 -0.57 0.49
N ARG A 311 -17.47 -1.33 0.88
CA ARG A 311 -16.66 -1.07 2.09
C ARG A 311 -15.95 0.29 2.01
N GLY A 312 -15.35 0.62 0.86
CA GLY A 312 -14.76 1.93 0.62
C GLY A 312 -15.80 3.06 0.69
N GLN A 313 -17.00 2.85 0.18
CA GLN A 313 -18.10 3.81 0.31
C GLN A 313 -18.50 4.00 1.79
N LEU A 314 -18.57 2.92 2.57
CA LEU A 314 -18.84 2.99 4.01
C LEU A 314 -17.78 3.82 4.76
N VAL A 315 -16.50 3.67 4.40
CA VAL A 315 -15.41 4.50 4.98
C VAL A 315 -15.64 5.98 4.67
N VAL A 316 -15.99 6.31 3.42
CA VAL A 316 -16.29 7.71 3.01
C VAL A 316 -17.54 8.25 3.71
N ASP A 317 -18.59 7.45 3.86
CA ASP A 317 -19.83 7.88 4.51
C ASP A 317 -19.62 8.22 6.01
N ASN A 318 -18.65 7.55 6.66
CA ASN A 318 -18.29 7.82 8.05
C ASN A 318 -17.32 9.00 8.21
N ASP A 319 -16.53 9.32 7.18
CA ASP A 319 -15.60 10.46 7.16
C ASP A 319 -15.67 11.19 5.80
N PRO A 320 -16.76 11.91 5.53
CA PRO A 320 -17.04 12.49 4.21
C PRO A 320 -16.12 13.64 3.80
N ASN A 321 -15.27 14.13 4.70
CA ASN A 321 -14.28 15.15 4.42
C ASN A 321 -12.87 14.58 4.22
N ASN A 322 -12.71 13.26 4.29
CA ASN A 322 -11.42 12.59 4.11
C ASN A 322 -11.08 12.47 2.61
N ALA A 323 -10.31 13.44 2.12
CA ALA A 323 -9.90 13.48 0.71
C ALA A 323 -9.18 12.20 0.27
N ARG A 324 -8.41 11.56 1.17
CA ARG A 324 -7.72 10.29 0.87
C ARG A 324 -8.72 9.15 0.67
N ALA A 325 -9.71 9.01 1.55
CA ALA A 325 -10.73 7.97 1.43
C ALA A 325 -11.56 8.15 0.15
N ILE A 326 -11.96 9.39 -0.17
CA ILE A 326 -12.67 9.73 -1.40
C ILE A 326 -11.82 9.36 -2.63
N GLY A 327 -10.54 9.73 -2.64
CA GLY A 327 -9.62 9.42 -3.75
C GLY A 327 -9.41 7.91 -3.92
N THR A 328 -9.28 7.17 -2.82
CA THR A 328 -9.18 5.70 -2.85
C THR A 328 -10.44 5.06 -3.44
N LEU A 329 -11.62 5.49 -3.03
CA LEU A 329 -12.88 4.97 -3.57
C LEU A 329 -13.01 5.22 -5.08
N LYS A 330 -12.60 6.39 -5.57
CA LYS A 330 -12.54 6.69 -7.02
C LYS A 330 -11.57 5.76 -7.74
N THR A 331 -10.40 5.55 -7.15
CA THR A 331 -9.39 4.60 -7.66
C THR A 331 -9.93 3.18 -7.75
N MET A 332 -10.63 2.71 -6.72
CA MET A 332 -11.23 1.37 -6.68
C MET A 332 -12.31 1.20 -7.78
N LYS A 333 -13.16 2.21 -7.99
CA LYS A 333 -14.18 2.21 -9.05
C LYS A 333 -13.54 2.19 -10.45
N ALA A 334 -12.52 3.01 -10.68
CA ALA A 334 -11.78 3.05 -11.94
C ALA A 334 -11.03 1.73 -12.20
N ARG A 335 -10.38 1.18 -11.16
CA ARG A 335 -9.67 -0.12 -11.24
C ARG A 335 -10.62 -1.26 -11.59
N HIS A 336 -11.80 -1.31 -10.99
CA HIS A 336 -12.80 -2.32 -11.31
C HIS A 336 -13.13 -2.35 -12.80
N ILE A 337 -13.34 -1.20 -13.44
CA ILE A 337 -13.59 -1.09 -14.88
C ILE A 337 -12.40 -1.60 -15.70
N ILE A 338 -11.18 -1.17 -15.35
CA ILE A 338 -9.97 -1.49 -16.11
C ILE A 338 -9.60 -2.98 -15.99
N GLU A 339 -9.62 -3.52 -14.77
CA GLU A 339 -9.23 -4.90 -14.51
C GLU A 339 -10.28 -5.92 -14.97
N SER A 340 -11.56 -5.61 -14.84
CA SER A 340 -12.63 -6.46 -15.36
C SER A 340 -12.76 -6.42 -16.89
N LYS A 341 -12.18 -5.37 -17.53
CA LYS A 341 -12.42 -5.03 -18.94
C LYS A 341 -13.91 -4.88 -19.28
N GLN A 342 -14.76 -4.64 -18.27
CA GLN A 342 -16.15 -4.29 -18.47
C GLN A 342 -16.26 -2.81 -18.83
N TRP A 343 -15.86 -2.51 -20.08
CA TRP A 343 -15.83 -1.15 -20.59
C TRP A 343 -17.22 -0.51 -20.53
N GLN A 344 -17.30 0.71 -19.99
CA GLN A 344 -18.56 1.40 -19.74
C GLN A 344 -18.60 2.74 -20.47
N LYS A 345 -19.75 3.04 -21.06
CA LYS A 345 -20.03 4.40 -21.54
C LYS A 345 -20.47 5.26 -20.37
N GLN A 346 -19.59 6.16 -19.94
CA GLN A 346 -19.92 7.16 -18.94
C GLN A 346 -19.89 8.55 -19.57
N PRO A 347 -20.72 9.49 -19.10
CA PRO A 347 -20.65 10.86 -19.59
C PRO A 347 -19.34 11.52 -19.17
N PHE A 348 -18.79 12.34 -20.06
CA PHE A 348 -17.65 13.20 -19.71
C PHE A 348 -18.10 14.28 -18.72
N SER A 349 -17.26 14.55 -17.74
CA SER A 349 -17.39 15.70 -16.84
C SER A 349 -16.02 16.35 -16.63
N ASP A 350 -16.01 17.66 -16.50
CA ASP A 350 -14.79 18.43 -16.21
C ASP A 350 -14.24 18.19 -14.80
N ASP A 351 -15.05 17.64 -13.89
CA ASP A 351 -14.70 17.37 -12.50
C ASP A 351 -14.00 16.00 -12.31
N LEU A 352 -13.91 15.19 -13.37
CA LEU A 352 -13.22 13.91 -13.30
C LEU A 352 -11.72 14.11 -13.04
N ASP A 353 -11.18 13.34 -12.10
CA ASP A 353 -9.74 13.31 -11.86
C ASP A 353 -8.99 12.43 -12.88
N ALA A 354 -7.66 12.43 -12.81
CA ALA A 354 -6.83 11.71 -13.78
C ALA A 354 -7.11 10.20 -13.80
N THR A 355 -7.43 9.61 -12.65
CA THR A 355 -7.71 8.18 -12.51
C THR A 355 -9.06 7.80 -13.14
N GLU A 356 -10.08 8.63 -12.89
CA GLU A 356 -11.40 8.49 -13.52
C GLU A 356 -11.31 8.70 -15.04
N LEU A 357 -10.51 9.68 -15.48
CA LEU A 357 -10.24 9.93 -16.90
C LEU A 357 -9.48 8.78 -17.56
N LEU A 358 -8.56 8.10 -16.86
CA LEU A 358 -7.92 6.90 -17.37
C LEU A 358 -8.96 5.81 -17.70
N ALA A 359 -9.84 5.48 -16.74
CA ALA A 359 -10.87 4.48 -16.95
C ALA A 359 -11.85 4.85 -18.07
N LEU A 360 -12.25 6.12 -18.12
CA LEU A 360 -13.15 6.64 -19.17
C LEU A 360 -12.49 6.60 -20.55
N GLY A 361 -11.24 7.05 -20.65
CA GLY A 361 -10.49 7.09 -21.91
C GLY A 361 -10.22 5.70 -22.48
N LEU A 362 -9.77 4.75 -21.62
CA LEU A 362 -9.59 3.36 -22.02
C LEU A 362 -10.92 2.70 -22.43
N SER A 363 -12.01 2.98 -21.70
CA SER A 363 -13.35 2.49 -22.05
C SER A 363 -13.80 3.03 -23.41
N ALA A 364 -13.71 4.33 -23.61
CA ALA A 364 -14.11 4.98 -24.86
C ALA A 364 -13.34 4.43 -26.07
N ALA A 365 -12.00 4.32 -25.94
CA ALA A 365 -11.15 3.78 -27.00
C ALA A 365 -11.48 2.32 -27.34
N ASN A 366 -11.70 1.46 -26.32
CA ASN A 366 -12.04 0.05 -26.52
C ASN A 366 -13.46 -0.17 -27.04
N LEU A 367 -14.40 0.73 -26.73
CA LEU A 367 -15.77 0.72 -27.28
C LEU A 367 -15.88 1.38 -28.67
N GLY A 368 -14.79 1.95 -29.21
CA GLY A 368 -14.76 2.64 -30.49
C GLY A 368 -15.38 4.04 -30.47
N ASP A 369 -15.65 4.60 -29.29
CA ASP A 369 -16.11 5.99 -29.14
C ASP A 369 -14.90 6.94 -29.11
N LEU A 370 -14.28 7.07 -30.28
CA LEU A 370 -13.04 7.85 -30.42
C LEU A 370 -13.26 9.35 -30.25
N ALA A 371 -14.48 9.85 -30.42
CA ALA A 371 -14.81 11.24 -30.12
C ALA A 371 -14.66 11.52 -28.62
N LEU A 372 -15.24 10.65 -27.77
CA LEU A 372 -15.09 10.73 -26.33
C LEU A 372 -13.63 10.49 -25.89
N ALA A 373 -12.95 9.50 -26.47
CA ALA A 373 -11.55 9.23 -26.14
C ALA A 373 -10.67 10.46 -26.40
N ASN A 374 -10.83 11.14 -27.56
CA ASN A 374 -10.11 12.38 -27.88
C ASN A 374 -10.48 13.53 -26.92
N GLN A 375 -11.71 13.63 -26.48
CA GLN A 375 -12.11 14.63 -25.46
C GLN A 375 -11.37 14.38 -24.14
N VAL A 376 -11.24 13.12 -23.73
CA VAL A 376 -10.46 12.74 -22.54
C VAL A 376 -8.98 13.06 -22.71
N VAL A 377 -8.38 12.76 -23.87
CA VAL A 377 -6.98 13.11 -24.18
C VAL A 377 -6.76 14.62 -24.06
N ALA A 378 -7.66 15.44 -24.65
CA ALA A 378 -7.55 16.91 -24.57
C ALA A 378 -7.65 17.41 -23.11
N LYS A 379 -8.51 16.81 -22.28
CA LYS A 379 -8.61 17.17 -20.85
C LYS A 379 -7.33 16.80 -20.09
N LEU A 380 -6.80 15.59 -20.28
CA LEU A 380 -5.55 15.13 -19.66
C LEU A 380 -4.37 16.03 -20.10
N GLN A 381 -4.31 16.41 -21.37
CA GLN A 381 -3.31 17.37 -21.90
C GLN A 381 -3.40 18.73 -21.18
N SER A 382 -4.61 19.24 -20.97
CA SER A 382 -4.83 20.51 -20.26
C SER A 382 -4.38 20.40 -18.79
N MET A 383 -4.69 19.27 -18.14
CA MET A 383 -4.25 19.02 -16.76
C MET A 383 -2.73 18.91 -16.66
N LEU A 384 -2.11 18.26 -17.64
CA LEU A 384 -0.66 18.12 -17.71
C LEU A 384 0.03 19.48 -17.93
N ALA A 385 -0.52 20.34 -18.79
CA ALA A 385 -0.01 21.70 -18.98
C ALA A 385 -0.03 22.53 -17.70
N ALA A 386 -1.02 22.29 -16.81
CA ALA A 386 -1.11 22.95 -15.50
C ALA A 386 -0.16 22.32 -14.44
N ARG A 387 0.27 21.06 -14.63
CA ARG A 387 1.13 20.31 -13.69
C ARG A 387 2.16 19.48 -14.47
N PRO A 388 3.12 20.13 -15.16
CA PRO A 388 4.06 19.46 -16.08
C PRO A 388 4.97 18.44 -15.39
N ASP A 389 5.25 18.61 -14.11
CA ASP A 389 6.12 17.74 -13.32
C ASP A 389 5.38 16.50 -12.75
N SER A 390 4.07 16.37 -13.01
CA SER A 390 3.29 15.23 -12.52
C SER A 390 3.52 13.98 -13.37
N VAL A 391 4.46 13.15 -12.96
CA VAL A 391 4.83 11.92 -13.66
C VAL A 391 3.64 10.98 -13.85
N ASN A 392 2.80 10.81 -12.83
CA ASN A 392 1.60 9.95 -12.95
C ASN A 392 0.62 10.49 -14.00
N LEU A 393 0.44 11.80 -14.08
CA LEU A 393 -0.43 12.43 -15.09
C LEU A 393 0.15 12.30 -16.50
N GLN A 394 1.50 12.38 -16.66
CA GLN A 394 2.16 12.10 -17.92
C GLN A 394 1.89 10.68 -18.39
N LEU A 395 2.07 9.70 -17.52
CA LEU A 395 1.82 8.29 -17.83
C LEU A 395 0.38 8.06 -18.27
N ILE A 396 -0.60 8.54 -17.50
CA ILE A 396 -2.03 8.42 -17.82
C ILE A 396 -2.37 9.06 -19.16
N HIS A 397 -1.85 10.27 -19.42
CA HIS A 397 -2.05 10.95 -20.70
C HIS A 397 -1.51 10.13 -21.86
N HIS A 398 -0.27 9.62 -21.76
CA HIS A 398 0.36 8.84 -22.81
C HIS A 398 -0.38 7.52 -23.07
N GLU A 399 -0.83 6.83 -22.03
CA GLU A 399 -1.61 5.59 -22.17
C GLU A 399 -2.92 5.80 -22.93
N VAL A 400 -3.71 6.82 -22.53
CA VAL A 400 -4.99 7.10 -23.18
C VAL A 400 -4.77 7.60 -24.61
N ALA A 401 -3.81 8.49 -24.84
CA ALA A 401 -3.50 9.01 -26.17
C ALA A 401 -2.97 7.92 -27.10
N ALA A 402 -2.04 7.08 -26.63
CA ALA A 402 -1.49 5.98 -27.41
C ALA A 402 -2.58 4.98 -27.82
N LEU A 403 -3.42 4.54 -26.88
CA LEU A 403 -4.53 3.62 -27.19
C LEU A 403 -5.53 4.25 -28.16
N THR A 404 -5.88 5.53 -27.97
CA THR A 404 -6.80 6.26 -28.86
C THR A 404 -6.28 6.29 -30.30
N LEU A 405 -5.01 6.72 -30.49
CA LEU A 405 -4.37 6.75 -31.80
C LEU A 405 -4.24 5.35 -32.44
N HIS A 406 -3.93 4.34 -31.61
CA HIS A 406 -3.88 2.96 -32.08
C HIS A 406 -5.23 2.50 -32.62
N LYS A 407 -6.33 2.71 -31.88
CA LYS A 407 -7.69 2.37 -32.32
C LYS A 407 -8.11 3.20 -33.54
N GLU A 408 -7.78 4.49 -33.60
CA GLU A 408 -8.02 5.30 -34.80
C GLU A 408 -7.29 4.78 -36.05
N SER A 409 -6.03 4.30 -35.87
CA SER A 409 -5.24 3.78 -36.98
C SER A 409 -5.87 2.56 -37.66
N MET A 410 -6.77 1.86 -36.95
CA MET A 410 -7.44 0.64 -37.41
C MET A 410 -8.86 0.87 -37.93
N GLN A 411 -9.42 2.08 -37.80
CA GLN A 411 -10.83 2.34 -38.22
C GLN A 411 -11.05 2.36 -39.72
N GLN A 412 -10.03 2.60 -40.52
CA GLN A 412 -10.14 2.67 -41.96
C GLN A 412 -9.85 1.31 -42.62
N SER A 413 -10.30 1.13 -43.88
CA SER A 413 -10.03 -0.07 -44.67
C SER A 413 -8.53 -0.34 -44.89
N MET A 414 -7.69 0.69 -44.80
CA MET A 414 -6.24 0.60 -44.74
C MET A 414 -5.74 1.21 -43.44
N VAL A 415 -4.73 0.58 -42.84
CA VAL A 415 -4.11 1.04 -41.59
C VAL A 415 -3.46 2.41 -41.81
N ASP A 416 -3.79 3.38 -40.95
CA ASP A 416 -3.07 4.65 -40.92
C ASP A 416 -1.71 4.47 -40.22
N VAL A 417 -0.68 4.34 -41.03
CA VAL A 417 0.70 4.07 -40.58
C VAL A 417 1.23 5.22 -39.72
N THR A 418 0.84 6.46 -40.01
CA THR A 418 1.31 7.64 -39.29
C THR A 418 0.74 7.65 -37.84
N LYS A 419 -0.57 7.46 -37.69
CA LYS A 419 -1.20 7.36 -36.36
C LYS A 419 -0.69 6.17 -35.58
N ARG A 420 -0.47 5.03 -36.26
CA ARG A 420 0.11 3.85 -35.62
C ARG A 420 1.50 4.13 -35.06
N GLN A 421 2.36 4.82 -35.82
CA GLN A 421 3.70 5.17 -35.35
C GLN A 421 3.64 6.15 -34.19
N GLN A 422 2.79 7.17 -34.23
CA GLN A 422 2.58 8.09 -33.13
C GLN A 422 2.10 7.38 -31.85
N ALA A 423 1.21 6.38 -31.98
CA ALA A 423 0.78 5.57 -30.85
C ALA A 423 1.94 4.78 -30.23
N ILE A 424 2.82 4.21 -31.07
CA ILE A 424 4.01 3.48 -30.62
C ILE A 424 4.98 4.42 -29.90
N ASP A 425 5.23 5.60 -30.46
CA ASP A 425 6.17 6.58 -29.89
C ASP A 425 5.69 7.01 -28.48
N LEU A 426 4.40 7.35 -28.33
CA LEU A 426 3.81 7.74 -27.04
C LEU A 426 3.90 6.63 -25.98
N ILE A 427 3.57 5.38 -26.34
CA ILE A 427 3.63 4.30 -25.36
C ILE A 427 5.08 3.95 -25.00
N GLN A 428 6.03 4.17 -25.92
CA GLN A 428 7.45 3.99 -25.66
C GLN A 428 8.00 5.08 -24.73
N GLU A 429 7.55 6.32 -24.85
CA GLU A 429 7.84 7.39 -23.89
C GLU A 429 7.32 7.03 -22.51
N ALA A 430 6.07 6.56 -22.42
CA ALA A 430 5.49 6.12 -21.16
C ALA A 430 6.28 4.98 -20.51
N MET A 431 6.75 3.98 -21.28
CA MET A 431 7.60 2.90 -20.77
C MET A 431 8.92 3.45 -20.23
N THR A 432 9.59 4.36 -20.96
CA THR A 432 10.84 5.00 -20.54
C THR A 432 10.67 5.74 -19.21
N ILE A 433 9.58 6.52 -19.08
CA ILE A 433 9.24 7.21 -17.83
C ILE A 433 9.01 6.19 -16.71
N LYS A 434 8.27 5.11 -16.97
CA LYS A 434 7.96 4.10 -15.94
C LYS A 434 9.18 3.30 -15.50
N GLU A 435 10.11 3.02 -16.40
CA GLU A 435 11.37 2.30 -16.11
C GLU A 435 12.35 3.15 -15.29
N SER A 436 12.31 4.47 -15.43
CA SER A 436 13.10 5.37 -14.58
C SER A 436 12.61 5.41 -13.11
N GLN A 437 11.40 4.90 -12.83
CA GLN A 437 10.85 4.81 -11.49
C GLN A 437 11.19 3.47 -10.85
N ARG A 438 11.20 3.46 -9.51
CA ARG A 438 11.27 2.19 -8.78
C ARG A 438 10.16 1.24 -9.22
N PRO A 439 10.42 -0.07 -9.16
CA PRO A 439 9.35 -1.06 -9.31
C PRO A 439 8.20 -0.78 -8.34
N PRO A 440 6.97 -1.14 -8.71
CA PRO A 440 5.82 -0.94 -7.81
C PRO A 440 5.97 -1.78 -6.54
N ASN A 441 5.59 -1.21 -5.41
CA ASN A 441 5.54 -1.88 -4.11
C ASN A 441 4.09 -2.13 -3.65
N GLY A 442 3.16 -2.25 -4.60
CA GLY A 442 1.75 -2.43 -4.33
C GLY A 442 0.95 -2.62 -5.62
N ALA A 443 -0.31 -2.23 -5.60
CA ALA A 443 -1.17 -2.26 -6.76
C ALA A 443 -0.58 -1.47 -7.94
N ALA A 444 -0.91 -1.88 -9.16
CA ALA A 444 -0.41 -1.24 -10.38
C ALA A 444 -0.69 0.28 -10.39
N THR A 445 0.34 1.06 -10.72
CA THR A 445 0.25 2.51 -10.88
C THR A 445 1.07 2.93 -12.12
N PRO A 446 0.44 3.51 -13.15
CA PRO A 446 -1.01 3.72 -13.30
C PRO A 446 -1.81 2.40 -13.24
N LEU A 447 -3.15 2.49 -13.09
CA LEU A 447 -4.02 1.32 -12.92
C LEU A 447 -3.91 0.31 -14.07
N LYS A 448 -3.72 0.79 -15.29
CA LYS A 448 -3.32 -0.04 -16.42
C LYS A 448 -1.78 -0.05 -16.48
N PRO A 449 -1.11 -1.20 -16.28
CA PRO A 449 0.36 -1.22 -16.40
C PRO A 449 0.82 -0.86 -17.81
N VAL A 450 1.73 0.11 -17.90
CA VAL A 450 2.21 0.65 -19.19
C VAL A 450 2.75 -0.45 -20.13
N HIS A 451 3.58 -1.36 -19.60
CA HIS A 451 4.15 -2.46 -20.39
C HIS A 451 3.07 -3.47 -20.83
N GLU A 452 2.03 -3.69 -20.01
CA GLU A 452 0.90 -4.55 -20.38
C GLU A 452 0.09 -3.91 -21.51
N LEU A 453 -0.20 -2.60 -21.42
CA LEU A 453 -0.90 -1.88 -22.49
C LEU A 453 -0.10 -1.88 -23.79
N ALA A 454 1.20 -1.59 -23.72
CA ALA A 454 2.10 -1.64 -24.86
C ALA A 454 2.12 -3.04 -25.52
N ALA A 455 2.22 -4.08 -24.69
CA ALA A 455 2.20 -5.47 -25.16
C ALA A 455 0.86 -5.85 -25.82
N GLU A 456 -0.27 -5.41 -25.27
CA GLU A 456 -1.60 -5.61 -25.86
C GLU A 456 -1.70 -4.92 -27.24
N MET A 457 -1.19 -3.69 -27.36
CA MET A 457 -1.15 -2.98 -28.65
C MET A 457 -0.27 -3.71 -29.68
N MET A 458 0.92 -4.21 -29.27
CA MET A 458 1.79 -4.98 -30.17
C MET A 458 1.13 -6.30 -30.60
N LEU A 459 0.43 -6.97 -29.67
CA LEU A 459 -0.29 -8.20 -29.98
C LEU A 459 -1.43 -7.96 -30.98
N GLU A 460 -2.21 -6.88 -30.83
CA GLU A 460 -3.24 -6.47 -31.80
C GLU A 460 -2.67 -6.11 -33.18
N MET A 461 -1.42 -5.63 -33.24
CA MET A 461 -0.70 -5.36 -34.48
C MET A 461 -0.07 -6.62 -35.13
N GLY A 462 -0.17 -7.80 -34.47
CA GLY A 462 0.48 -9.03 -34.92
C GLY A 462 2.00 -9.08 -34.67
N ARG A 463 2.54 -8.14 -33.87
CA ARG A 463 3.98 -8.06 -33.51
C ARG A 463 4.27 -8.96 -32.30
N HIS A 464 4.10 -10.29 -32.51
CA HIS A 464 4.13 -11.28 -31.43
C HIS A 464 5.46 -11.35 -30.67
N ASP A 465 6.60 -11.10 -31.33
CA ASP A 465 7.92 -11.12 -30.68
C ASP A 465 8.05 -9.99 -29.65
N GLU A 466 7.65 -8.78 -30.03
CA GLU A 466 7.71 -7.61 -29.17
C GLU A 466 6.67 -7.70 -28.04
N ALA A 467 5.47 -8.16 -28.37
CA ALA A 467 4.43 -8.39 -27.36
C ALA A 467 4.90 -9.38 -26.27
N ALA A 468 5.54 -10.50 -26.67
CA ALA A 468 6.07 -11.46 -25.71
C ALA A 468 7.14 -10.86 -24.79
N GLN A 469 8.05 -10.04 -25.33
CA GLN A 469 9.07 -9.36 -24.54
C GLN A 469 8.45 -8.37 -23.54
N LEU A 470 7.48 -7.58 -23.97
CA LEU A 470 6.81 -6.59 -23.12
C LEU A 470 5.97 -7.23 -22.03
N PHE A 471 5.26 -8.34 -22.32
CA PHE A 471 4.58 -9.11 -21.28
C PHE A 471 5.56 -9.72 -20.28
N ALA A 472 6.74 -10.16 -20.70
CA ALA A 472 7.77 -10.66 -19.79
C ALA A 472 8.24 -9.55 -18.82
N VAL A 473 8.46 -8.32 -19.32
CA VAL A 473 8.77 -7.16 -18.47
C VAL A 473 7.60 -6.85 -17.52
N SER A 474 6.36 -6.89 -18.01
CA SER A 474 5.18 -6.68 -17.16
C SER A 474 5.11 -7.70 -16.02
N LEU A 475 5.33 -9.00 -16.31
CA LEU A 475 5.32 -10.08 -15.32
C LEU A 475 6.52 -10.03 -14.36
N GLN A 476 7.66 -9.49 -14.77
CA GLN A 476 8.78 -9.26 -13.86
C GLN A 476 8.47 -8.16 -12.84
N ARG A 477 7.72 -7.12 -13.26
CA ARG A 477 7.34 -5.98 -12.40
C ARG A 477 6.08 -6.24 -11.58
N LEU A 478 5.17 -7.05 -12.09
CA LEU A 478 3.87 -7.42 -11.49
C LEU A 478 3.67 -8.93 -11.68
N PRO A 479 4.25 -9.77 -10.80
CA PRO A 479 4.26 -11.22 -10.96
C PRO A 479 2.86 -11.82 -10.98
N ASN A 480 2.70 -12.90 -11.75
CA ASN A 480 1.45 -13.67 -11.87
C ASN A 480 0.19 -12.84 -12.21
N ARG A 481 0.36 -11.67 -12.84
CA ARG A 481 -0.75 -10.86 -13.28
C ARG A 481 -1.52 -11.55 -14.42
N PRO A 482 -2.82 -11.92 -14.25
CA PRO A 482 -3.52 -12.80 -15.19
C PRO A 482 -3.63 -12.25 -16.61
N TRP A 483 -3.90 -10.95 -16.77
CA TRP A 483 -3.97 -10.34 -18.10
C TRP A 483 -2.63 -10.37 -18.84
N SER A 484 -1.52 -10.19 -18.12
CA SER A 484 -0.19 -10.33 -18.68
C SER A 484 0.15 -11.79 -19.02
N LEU A 485 -0.24 -12.75 -18.16
CA LEU A 485 -0.09 -14.19 -18.45
C LEU A 485 -0.87 -14.61 -19.70
N LEU A 486 -2.12 -14.18 -19.84
CA LEU A 486 -2.94 -14.43 -21.03
C LEU A 486 -2.31 -13.82 -22.29
N GLY A 487 -1.86 -12.57 -22.20
CA GLY A 487 -1.21 -11.87 -23.31
C GLY A 487 0.08 -12.54 -23.75
N ALA A 488 0.91 -12.95 -22.78
CA ALA A 488 2.14 -13.69 -23.04
C ALA A 488 1.84 -15.05 -23.71
N ALA A 489 0.86 -15.80 -23.22
CA ALA A 489 0.43 -17.06 -23.82
C ALA A 489 0.01 -16.90 -25.29
N ARG A 490 -0.80 -15.88 -25.58
CA ARG A 490 -1.25 -15.55 -26.94
C ARG A 490 -0.09 -15.12 -27.83
N SER A 491 0.87 -14.37 -27.30
CA SER A 491 2.06 -13.93 -28.04
C SER A 491 2.94 -15.13 -28.41
N HIS A 492 3.22 -16.03 -27.46
CA HIS A 492 3.99 -17.25 -27.70
C HIS A 492 3.27 -18.21 -28.68
N LYS A 493 1.94 -18.32 -28.57
CA LYS A 493 1.12 -19.06 -29.53
C LYS A 493 1.27 -18.49 -30.95
N GLY A 494 1.22 -17.15 -31.11
CA GLY A 494 1.40 -16.48 -32.40
C GLY A 494 2.80 -16.69 -33.02
N ARG A 495 3.81 -16.94 -32.17
CA ARG A 495 5.18 -17.29 -32.56
C ARG A 495 5.38 -18.80 -32.81
N ASN A 496 4.35 -19.63 -32.68
CA ASN A 496 4.43 -21.08 -32.69
C ASN A 496 5.38 -21.67 -31.60
N ASN A 497 5.60 -20.94 -30.51
CA ASN A 497 6.37 -21.40 -29.36
C ASN A 497 5.45 -22.11 -28.38
N VAL A 498 5.22 -23.41 -28.61
CA VAL A 498 4.22 -24.20 -27.89
C VAL A 498 4.59 -24.39 -26.41
N ALA A 499 5.88 -24.51 -26.11
CA ALA A 499 6.32 -24.76 -24.72
C ALA A 499 6.00 -23.56 -23.82
N GLU A 500 6.41 -22.35 -24.20
CA GLU A 500 6.15 -21.13 -23.44
C GLU A 500 4.66 -20.76 -23.44
N ALA A 501 3.95 -20.94 -24.56
CA ALA A 501 2.51 -20.72 -24.59
C ALA A 501 1.79 -21.62 -23.56
N SER A 502 2.15 -22.92 -23.51
CA SER A 502 1.59 -23.84 -22.54
C SER A 502 1.97 -23.50 -21.10
N ALA A 503 3.21 -23.05 -20.86
CA ALA A 503 3.65 -22.59 -19.54
C ALA A 503 2.83 -21.40 -19.06
N MET A 504 2.60 -20.39 -19.91
CA MET A 504 1.82 -19.20 -19.56
C MET A 504 0.34 -19.51 -19.36
N TYR A 505 -0.27 -20.39 -20.17
CA TYR A 505 -1.65 -20.83 -19.96
C TYR A 505 -1.80 -21.64 -18.65
N ASN A 506 -0.84 -22.51 -18.31
CA ASN A 506 -0.86 -23.21 -17.03
C ASN A 506 -0.73 -22.24 -15.84
N ALA A 507 0.16 -21.25 -15.95
CA ALA A 507 0.29 -20.20 -14.93
C ALA A 507 -1.02 -19.39 -14.77
N LEU A 508 -1.69 -19.07 -15.88
CA LEU A 508 -3.00 -18.42 -15.84
C LEU A 508 -4.04 -19.30 -15.11
N LEU A 509 -4.11 -20.60 -15.42
CA LEU A 509 -5.06 -21.51 -14.78
C LEU A 509 -4.76 -21.75 -13.29
N ALA A 510 -3.54 -21.52 -12.84
CA ALA A 510 -3.19 -21.54 -11.42
C ALA A 510 -3.78 -20.35 -10.66
N VAL A 511 -4.06 -19.22 -11.35
CA VAL A 511 -4.69 -18.04 -10.76
C VAL A 511 -6.19 -18.00 -11.02
N TRP A 512 -6.62 -18.26 -12.26
CA TRP A 512 -8.01 -18.26 -12.68
C TRP A 512 -8.50 -19.68 -12.95
N SER A 513 -9.50 -20.14 -12.19
CA SER A 513 -10.04 -21.49 -12.32
C SER A 513 -11.51 -21.54 -12.79
N ASP A 514 -12.22 -20.41 -12.79
CA ASP A 514 -13.64 -20.36 -13.14
C ASP A 514 -13.86 -20.46 -14.65
N ASP A 515 -14.55 -21.53 -15.07
CA ASP A 515 -14.91 -21.81 -16.48
C ASP A 515 -15.87 -20.78 -17.08
N SER A 516 -16.52 -19.94 -16.29
CA SER A 516 -17.31 -18.81 -16.79
C SER A 516 -16.42 -17.78 -17.51
N HIS A 517 -15.13 -17.71 -17.16
CA HIS A 517 -14.19 -16.78 -17.75
C HIS A 517 -13.70 -17.25 -19.13
N ALA A 518 -13.81 -16.41 -20.15
CA ALA A 518 -13.42 -16.77 -21.52
C ALA A 518 -11.94 -17.16 -21.65
N ALA A 519 -11.06 -16.49 -20.90
CA ALA A 519 -9.62 -16.80 -20.91
C ALA A 519 -9.30 -18.18 -20.31
N VAL A 520 -10.07 -18.63 -19.30
CA VAL A 520 -9.93 -19.98 -18.72
C VAL A 520 -10.32 -21.02 -19.76
N ARG A 521 -11.44 -20.83 -20.45
CA ARG A 521 -11.86 -21.73 -21.53
C ARG A 521 -10.83 -21.77 -22.67
N GLU A 522 -10.28 -20.62 -23.06
CA GLU A 522 -9.22 -20.52 -24.07
C GLU A 522 -7.98 -21.32 -23.64
N ALA A 523 -7.54 -21.16 -22.40
CA ALA A 523 -6.36 -21.85 -21.86
C ALA A 523 -6.59 -23.37 -21.83
N LYS A 524 -7.71 -23.83 -21.30
CA LYS A 524 -8.10 -25.25 -21.26
C LYS A 524 -8.17 -25.86 -22.67
N GLN A 525 -8.82 -25.17 -23.59
CA GLN A 525 -8.90 -25.63 -24.99
C GLN A 525 -7.52 -25.75 -25.64
N TYR A 526 -6.62 -24.79 -25.39
CA TYR A 526 -5.25 -24.85 -25.93
C TYR A 526 -4.43 -26.00 -25.35
N LEU A 527 -4.60 -26.28 -24.06
CA LEU A 527 -3.89 -27.33 -23.34
C LEU A 527 -4.50 -28.74 -23.54
N GLY A 528 -5.71 -28.82 -24.15
CA GLY A 528 -6.38 -30.10 -24.44
C GLY A 528 -7.17 -30.69 -23.26
N TYR A 529 -7.65 -29.83 -22.33
CA TYR A 529 -8.53 -30.21 -21.22
C TYR A 529 -10.00 -30.20 -21.62
#